data_9b9bf37bd78e58befa2eef08a825a2d7
#
_entry.id   9b9bf37bd78e58befa2eef08a825a2d7
#
_cell.length_a   1.000
_cell.length_b   1.000
_cell.length_c   1.000
_cell.angle_alpha   90.00
_cell.angle_beta   90.00
_cell.angle_gamma   90.00
#
_symmetry.space_group_name_H-M   'P 1'
#
loop_
_entity.id
_entity.type
_entity.pdbx_description
1 polymer ?
#
loop_
_entity_poly.entity_id
_entity_poly.type
_entity_poly.pdbx_seq_one_letter_code
_entity_poly.pdbx_strand_id
1 'polypeptide(L)'
;MNKKKTLFVAALMIGAATFLGKAQAALNLSLDDCIRIALNENPTVKIDSMELVRVDYSKREAWGQLLPEVSFAGQYSRTLMKQTMYMDTGQGVAAIKMGRDNTYTAALSASIPIYVPQVWKSIKLSDTQILQNLETARASKLSLVNQVKNAYYALLLAEDSRKVLL
;
A
#
# COMPACT_ATOMS: atom_id res chain seq x y z
N MET A 1 -12.99 -30.77 -51.00
CA MET A 1 -13.59 -30.10 -49.84
C MET A 1 -13.00 -30.72 -48.58
N ASN A 2 -12.16 -30.02 -47.86
CA ASN A 2 -11.18 -30.57 -46.92
C ASN A 2 -11.82 -31.08 -45.61
N LYS A 3 -11.82 -32.39 -45.40
CA LYS A 3 -12.27 -33.07 -44.18
C LYS A 3 -11.63 -32.50 -42.88
N LYS A 4 -10.45 -31.91 -42.99
CA LYS A 4 -9.77 -31.23 -41.83
C LYS A 4 -10.44 -29.92 -41.39
N LYS A 5 -11.07 -29.17 -42.31
CA LYS A 5 -11.78 -27.92 -41.98
C LYS A 5 -13.15 -28.20 -41.32
N THR A 6 -13.83 -29.26 -41.69
CA THR A 6 -15.09 -29.67 -41.06
C THR A 6 -14.89 -30.21 -39.65
N LEU A 7 -13.77 -30.92 -39.41
CA LEU A 7 -13.41 -31.36 -38.05
C LEU A 7 -13.06 -30.20 -37.10
N PHE A 8 -12.41 -29.15 -37.63
CA PHE A 8 -12.07 -27.98 -36.83
C PHE A 8 -13.30 -27.14 -36.44
N VAL A 9 -14.27 -27.01 -37.36
CA VAL A 9 -15.54 -26.31 -37.09
C VAL A 9 -16.40 -27.10 -36.09
N ALA A 10 -16.42 -28.42 -36.18
CA ALA A 10 -17.13 -29.28 -35.25
C ALA A 10 -16.53 -29.25 -33.84
N ALA A 11 -15.19 -29.20 -33.72
CA ALA A 11 -14.50 -29.04 -32.42
C ALA A 11 -14.75 -27.69 -31.79
N LEU A 12 -14.85 -26.61 -32.59
CA LEU A 12 -15.16 -25.26 -32.11
C LEU A 12 -16.59 -25.12 -31.59
N MET A 13 -17.54 -25.82 -32.25
CA MET A 13 -18.95 -25.85 -31.84
C MET A 13 -19.18 -26.65 -30.55
N ILE A 14 -18.42 -27.71 -30.31
CA ILE A 14 -18.49 -28.53 -29.08
C ILE A 14 -17.88 -27.76 -27.89
N GLY A 15 -16.82 -26.93 -28.11
CA GLY A 15 -16.23 -26.09 -27.10
C GLY A 15 -17.13 -24.93 -26.63
N ALA A 16 -18.05 -24.45 -27.50
CA ALA A 16 -18.99 -23.39 -27.15
C ALA A 16 -20.19 -23.88 -26.31
N ALA A 17 -20.52 -25.17 -26.40
CA ALA A 17 -21.67 -25.74 -25.68
C ALA A 17 -21.41 -26.01 -24.19
N THR A 18 -20.15 -26.03 -23.74
CA THR A 18 -19.82 -26.28 -22.35
C THR A 18 -19.84 -25.00 -21.47
N PHE A 19 -20.07 -23.84 -22.10
CA PHE A 19 -20.19 -22.56 -21.37
C PHE A 19 -21.62 -22.19 -21.00
N LEU A 20 -22.62 -22.97 -21.42
CA LEU A 20 -24.01 -22.74 -21.04
C LEU A 20 -24.37 -23.53 -19.78
N GLY A 21 -24.41 -22.78 -18.66
CA GLY A 21 -25.34 -23.14 -17.58
C GLY A 21 -24.72 -23.78 -16.36
N LYS A 22 -23.91 -23.04 -15.61
CA LYS A 22 -24.15 -23.07 -14.17
C LYS A 22 -25.37 -22.18 -13.93
N ALA A 23 -26.56 -22.77 -14.01
CA ALA A 23 -27.75 -22.17 -13.41
C ALA A 23 -27.39 -21.93 -11.93
N GLN A 24 -27.10 -20.69 -11.57
CA GLN A 24 -26.96 -20.31 -10.18
C GLN A 24 -28.28 -20.64 -9.52
N ALA A 25 -28.29 -21.65 -8.66
CA ALA A 25 -29.40 -21.90 -7.77
C ALA A 25 -29.73 -20.55 -7.11
N ALA A 26 -30.98 -20.12 -7.21
CA ALA A 26 -31.42 -18.89 -6.56
C ALA A 26 -31.10 -19.02 -5.06
N LEU A 27 -30.07 -18.35 -4.60
CA LEU A 27 -29.73 -18.31 -3.18
C LEU A 27 -30.79 -17.40 -2.52
N ASN A 28 -31.73 -18.02 -1.82
CA ASN A 28 -32.61 -17.29 -0.92
C ASN A 28 -31.82 -16.90 0.32
N LEU A 29 -31.20 -15.72 0.28
CA LEU A 29 -30.44 -15.17 1.40
C LEU A 29 -31.37 -14.31 2.25
N SER A 30 -31.33 -14.53 3.56
CA SER A 30 -31.94 -13.61 4.51
C SER A 30 -31.15 -12.30 4.59
N LEU A 31 -31.79 -11.23 5.10
CA LEU A 31 -31.09 -9.96 5.33
C LEU A 31 -29.85 -10.15 6.22
N ASP A 32 -29.95 -10.97 7.25
CA ASP A 32 -28.85 -11.24 8.19
C ASP A 32 -27.71 -11.98 7.52
N ASP A 33 -28.00 -12.92 6.60
CA ASP A 33 -26.98 -13.60 5.82
C ASP A 33 -26.25 -12.63 4.89
N CYS A 34 -26.98 -11.73 4.22
CA CYS A 34 -26.39 -10.69 3.39
C CYS A 34 -25.46 -9.77 4.19
N ILE A 35 -25.87 -9.34 5.38
CA ILE A 35 -25.06 -8.50 6.27
C ILE A 35 -23.81 -9.26 6.72
N ARG A 36 -23.94 -10.53 7.12
CA ARG A 36 -22.82 -11.36 7.57
C ARG A 36 -21.78 -11.57 6.47
N ILE A 37 -22.24 -11.88 5.26
CA ILE A 37 -21.35 -12.05 4.09
C ILE A 37 -20.66 -10.72 3.77
N ALA A 38 -21.39 -9.62 3.75
CA ALA A 38 -20.83 -8.29 3.47
C ALA A 38 -19.77 -7.91 4.49
N LEU A 39 -19.98 -8.11 5.78
CA LEU A 39 -19.00 -7.79 6.82
C LEU A 39 -17.75 -8.66 6.75
N ASN A 40 -17.86 -9.92 6.32
CA ASN A 40 -16.72 -10.83 6.21
C ASN A 40 -15.92 -10.67 4.92
N GLU A 41 -16.63 -10.40 3.80
CA GLU A 41 -15.99 -10.44 2.48
C GLU A 41 -15.67 -9.04 1.92
N ASN A 42 -16.27 -7.98 2.47
CA ASN A 42 -16.09 -6.64 1.93
C ASN A 42 -14.62 -6.18 2.03
N PRO A 43 -14.02 -5.77 0.92
CA PRO A 43 -12.63 -5.29 0.91
C PRO A 43 -12.39 -4.08 1.82
N THR A 44 -13.37 -3.17 1.94
CA THR A 44 -13.24 -1.97 2.79
C THR A 44 -13.06 -2.35 4.25
N VAL A 45 -13.83 -3.32 4.77
CA VAL A 45 -13.70 -3.80 6.15
C VAL A 45 -12.33 -4.46 6.37
N LYS A 46 -11.85 -5.21 5.37
CA LYS A 46 -10.50 -5.81 5.42
C LYS A 46 -9.42 -4.73 5.41
N ILE A 47 -9.56 -3.69 4.60
CA ILE A 47 -8.64 -2.53 4.57
C ILE A 47 -8.63 -1.81 5.92
N ASP A 48 -9.80 -1.51 6.50
CA ASP A 48 -9.92 -0.85 7.79
C ASP A 48 -9.21 -1.64 8.91
N SER A 49 -9.31 -2.97 8.88
CA SER A 49 -8.60 -3.84 9.83
C SER A 49 -7.08 -3.79 9.68
N MET A 50 -6.58 -3.75 8.43
CA MET A 50 -5.14 -3.60 8.13
C MET A 50 -4.64 -2.21 8.50
N GLU A 51 -5.47 -1.18 8.33
CA GLU A 51 -5.14 0.20 8.71
C GLU A 51 -4.92 0.35 10.22
N LEU A 52 -5.73 -0.33 11.05
CA LEU A 52 -5.50 -0.39 12.50
C LEU A 52 -4.13 -1.00 12.84
N VAL A 53 -3.76 -2.08 12.16
CA VAL A 53 -2.44 -2.70 12.33
C VAL A 53 -1.33 -1.74 11.89
N ARG A 54 -1.51 -1.05 10.76
CA ARG A 54 -0.55 -0.07 10.25
C ARG A 54 -0.29 1.05 11.26
N VAL A 55 -1.36 1.59 11.86
CA VAL A 55 -1.23 2.68 12.85
C VAL A 55 -0.54 2.21 14.13
N ASP A 56 -0.74 0.94 14.56
CA ASP A 56 0.00 0.35 15.68
C ASP A 56 1.50 0.26 15.38
N TYR A 57 1.89 -0.15 14.17
CA TYR A 57 3.29 -0.15 13.75
C TYR A 57 3.87 1.27 13.65
N SER A 58 3.08 2.26 13.20
CA SER A 58 3.51 3.66 13.20
C SER A 58 3.83 4.18 14.60
N LYS A 59 3.07 3.75 15.62
CA LYS A 59 3.40 4.04 17.01
C LYS A 59 4.73 3.40 17.44
N ARG A 60 4.97 2.15 17.04
CA ARG A 60 6.26 1.46 17.32
C ARG A 60 7.43 2.14 16.61
N GLU A 61 7.21 2.63 15.39
CA GLU A 61 8.20 3.43 14.65
C GLU A 61 8.54 4.73 15.41
N ALA A 62 7.53 5.43 15.95
CA ALA A 62 7.75 6.61 16.77
C ALA A 62 8.61 6.29 18.02
N TRP A 63 8.40 5.15 18.66
CA TRP A 63 9.26 4.67 19.74
C TRP A 63 10.68 4.35 19.27
N GLY A 64 10.82 3.82 18.04
CA GLY A 64 12.11 3.55 17.42
C GLY A 64 12.99 4.77 17.28
N GLN A 65 12.42 5.96 17.14
CA GLN A 65 13.16 7.23 17.06
C GLN A 65 13.90 7.62 18.36
N LEU A 66 13.59 6.95 19.46
CA LEU A 66 14.31 7.12 20.74
C LEU A 66 15.51 6.16 20.88
N LEU A 67 15.65 5.20 19.96
CA LEU A 67 16.76 4.26 19.98
C LEU A 67 18.03 4.87 19.39
N PRO A 68 19.21 4.36 19.80
CA PRO A 68 20.46 4.74 19.17
C PRO A 68 20.46 4.44 17.68
N GLU A 69 20.86 5.42 16.89
CA GLU A 69 21.07 5.25 15.45
C GLU A 69 22.56 5.05 15.18
N VAL A 70 22.91 3.97 14.49
CA VAL A 70 24.25 3.70 14.03
C VAL A 70 24.22 3.67 12.51
N SER A 71 24.99 4.57 11.88
CA SER A 71 25.08 4.64 10.43
C SER A 71 26.53 4.49 9.95
N PHE A 72 26.69 3.75 8.86
CA PHE A 72 27.95 3.61 8.14
C PHE A 72 27.78 4.21 6.75
N ALA A 73 28.67 5.15 6.41
CA ALA A 73 28.71 5.78 5.10
C ALA A 73 30.06 5.52 4.44
N GLY A 74 30.04 5.01 3.23
CA GLY A 74 31.22 4.85 2.37
C GLY A 74 31.05 5.69 1.11
N GLN A 75 32.06 6.47 0.77
CA GLN A 75 32.09 7.29 -0.44
C GLN A 75 33.39 7.06 -1.21
N TYR A 76 33.26 6.87 -2.51
CA TYR A 76 34.38 6.90 -3.46
C TYR A 76 34.19 8.11 -4.37
N SER A 77 35.24 8.91 -4.51
CA SER A 77 35.28 10.06 -5.40
C SER A 77 36.50 9.98 -6.28
N ARG A 78 36.32 10.11 -7.60
CA ARG A 78 37.38 10.22 -8.57
C ARG A 78 37.44 11.65 -9.11
N THR A 79 38.62 12.29 -8.97
CA THR A 79 38.83 13.63 -9.50
C THR A 79 39.25 13.53 -10.97
N LEU A 80 38.38 14.00 -11.86
CA LEU A 80 38.68 14.00 -13.32
C LEU A 80 39.62 15.14 -13.73
N MET A 81 39.51 16.30 -13.06
CA MET A 81 40.36 17.46 -13.28
C MET A 81 40.92 17.94 -11.95
N LYS A 82 42.27 17.94 -11.82
CA LYS A 82 42.94 18.47 -10.64
C LYS A 82 42.95 19.98 -10.64
N GLN A 83 42.79 20.58 -9.46
CA GLN A 83 42.94 22.01 -9.27
C GLN A 83 44.37 22.43 -9.52
N THR A 84 44.57 23.46 -10.35
CA THR A 84 45.88 24.01 -10.63
C THR A 84 46.07 25.27 -9.78
N MET A 85 47.07 25.27 -8.91
CA MET A 85 47.48 26.47 -8.17
C MET A 85 48.67 27.11 -8.87
N TYR A 86 48.63 28.42 -9.00
CA TYR A 86 49.75 29.22 -9.53
C TYR A 86 50.52 29.81 -8.34
N MET A 87 51.80 29.44 -8.22
CA MET A 87 52.66 30.00 -7.18
C MET A 87 53.76 30.81 -7.85
N ASP A 88 54.00 31.98 -7.31
CA ASP A 88 55.17 32.77 -7.69
C ASP A 88 56.41 32.23 -6.96
N THR A 89 57.38 31.78 -7.70
CA THR A 89 58.62 31.17 -7.17
C THR A 89 59.78 32.16 -7.13
N GLY A 90 59.53 33.46 -7.38
CA GLY A 90 60.62 34.49 -7.45
C GLY A 90 61.42 34.48 -8.77
N GLN A 91 61.20 33.46 -9.59
CA GLN A 91 61.79 33.34 -10.96
C GLN A 91 60.70 33.15 -12.04
N GLY A 92 59.40 33.26 -11.64
CA GLY A 92 58.26 33.14 -12.51
C GLY A 92 57.11 32.37 -11.87
N VAL A 93 55.92 32.38 -12.51
CA VAL A 93 54.72 31.70 -12.04
C VAL A 93 54.79 30.24 -12.43
N ALA A 94 54.85 29.34 -11.44
CA ALA A 94 54.76 27.90 -11.64
C ALA A 94 53.35 27.40 -11.43
N ALA A 95 52.78 26.63 -12.38
CA ALA A 95 51.50 26.00 -12.27
C ALA A 95 51.64 24.58 -11.65
N ILE A 96 51.19 24.40 -10.42
CA ILE A 96 51.27 23.13 -9.70
C ILE A 96 49.88 22.53 -9.64
N LYS A 97 49.69 21.29 -10.15
CA LYS A 97 48.48 20.50 -10.04
C LYS A 97 48.42 19.84 -8.67
N MET A 98 47.44 20.23 -7.85
CA MET A 98 47.23 19.66 -6.52
C MET A 98 45.96 18.81 -6.49
N GLY A 99 45.97 17.73 -5.70
CA GLY A 99 44.84 16.87 -5.45
C GLY A 99 45.13 15.39 -5.69
N ARG A 100 44.26 14.55 -5.14
CA ARG A 100 44.30 13.09 -5.32
C ARG A 100 43.38 12.69 -6.45
N ASP A 101 43.78 11.68 -7.21
CA ASP A 101 42.94 11.16 -8.30
C ASP A 101 41.77 10.36 -7.76
N ASN A 102 42.00 9.61 -6.69
CA ASN A 102 40.99 8.78 -6.05
C ASN A 102 40.95 9.10 -4.57
N THR A 103 39.75 9.29 -4.04
CA THR A 103 39.50 9.51 -2.60
C THR A 103 38.46 8.51 -2.12
N TYR A 104 38.83 7.74 -1.11
CA TYR A 104 37.96 6.83 -0.40
C TYR A 104 37.71 7.40 1.00
N THR A 105 36.45 7.56 1.36
CA THR A 105 36.08 8.02 2.69
C THR A 105 35.12 7.01 3.29
N ALA A 106 35.40 6.57 4.50
CA ALA A 106 34.52 5.73 5.29
C ALA A 106 34.27 6.42 6.62
N ALA A 107 33.02 6.56 7.00
CA ALA A 107 32.61 7.16 8.27
C ALA A 107 31.64 6.24 8.98
N LEU A 108 31.86 5.99 10.27
CA LEU A 108 30.94 5.33 11.17
C LEU A 108 30.47 6.41 12.16
N SER A 109 29.16 6.62 12.24
CA SER A 109 28.57 7.56 13.17
C SER A 109 27.51 6.85 14.04
N ALA A 110 27.51 7.21 15.33
CA ALA A 110 26.49 6.76 16.27
C ALA A 110 25.91 8.00 16.95
N SER A 111 24.58 8.11 16.96
CA SER A 111 23.85 9.19 17.62
C SER A 111 22.78 8.64 18.55
N ILE A 112 22.64 9.24 19.72
CA ILE A 112 21.64 8.87 20.72
C ILE A 112 20.84 10.13 21.06
N PRO A 113 19.53 10.15 20.81
CA PRO A 113 18.68 11.26 21.22
C PRO A 113 18.46 11.19 22.73
N ILE A 114 19.02 12.16 23.48
CA ILE A 114 18.90 12.20 24.97
C ILE A 114 17.56 12.79 25.38
N TYR A 115 17.14 13.87 24.72
CA TYR A 115 15.88 14.56 25.03
C TYR A 115 15.26 15.16 23.78
N VAL A 116 14.16 14.57 23.30
CA VAL A 116 13.44 15.02 22.11
C VAL A 116 11.93 15.13 22.42
N PRO A 117 11.47 16.29 22.90
CA PRO A 117 10.06 16.51 23.28
C PRO A 117 9.07 16.24 22.14
N GLN A 118 9.49 16.48 20.88
CA GLN A 118 8.66 16.21 19.70
C GLN A 118 8.31 14.72 19.59
N VAL A 119 9.26 13.83 19.85
CA VAL A 119 9.03 12.36 19.76
C VAL A 119 8.02 11.92 20.82
N TRP A 120 8.13 12.43 22.05
CA TRP A 120 7.14 12.14 23.10
C TRP A 120 5.74 12.62 22.73
N LYS A 121 5.63 13.79 22.12
CA LYS A 121 4.35 14.30 21.64
C LYS A 121 3.82 13.49 20.45
N SER A 122 4.68 13.04 19.54
CA SER A 122 4.27 12.20 18.39
C SER A 122 3.76 10.83 18.85
N ILE A 123 4.38 10.21 19.88
CA ILE A 123 3.90 8.97 20.48
C ILE A 123 2.48 9.16 21.04
N LYS A 124 2.25 10.25 21.80
CA LYS A 124 0.93 10.56 22.33
C LYS A 124 -0.10 10.86 21.23
N LEU A 125 0.32 11.51 20.15
CA LEU A 125 -0.52 11.74 18.98
C LEU A 125 -0.89 10.42 18.31
N SER A 126 0.05 9.47 18.19
CA SER A 126 -0.22 8.14 17.64
C SER A 126 -1.27 7.37 18.44
N ASP A 127 -1.31 7.51 19.77
CA ASP A 127 -2.37 6.91 20.60
C ASP A 127 -3.76 7.45 20.20
N THR A 128 -3.86 8.77 20.01
CA THR A 128 -5.10 9.41 19.56
C THR A 128 -5.49 8.97 18.14
N GLN A 129 -4.51 8.79 17.25
CA GLN A 129 -4.74 8.29 15.89
C GLN A 129 -5.27 6.84 15.89
N ILE A 130 -4.79 5.98 16.79
CA ILE A 130 -5.31 4.61 16.94
C ILE A 130 -6.79 4.66 17.32
N LEU A 131 -7.18 5.48 18.29
CA LEU A 131 -8.57 5.65 18.69
C LEU A 131 -9.44 6.20 17.56
N GLN A 132 -8.94 7.20 16.83
CA GLN A 132 -9.62 7.76 15.67
C GLN A 132 -9.87 6.70 14.58
N ASN A 133 -8.85 5.90 14.23
CA ASN A 133 -8.99 4.85 13.23
C ASN A 133 -9.94 3.73 13.69
N LEU A 134 -9.97 3.43 14.99
CA LEU A 134 -10.93 2.48 15.55
C LEU A 134 -12.39 2.95 15.34
N GLU A 135 -12.66 4.22 15.63
CA GLU A 135 -14.01 4.78 15.41
C GLU A 135 -14.33 4.91 13.91
N THR A 136 -13.36 5.23 13.09
CA THR A 136 -13.53 5.23 11.62
C THR A 136 -13.88 3.84 11.10
N ALA A 137 -13.20 2.79 11.54
CA ALA A 137 -13.51 1.41 11.16
C ALA A 137 -14.90 0.98 11.65
N ARG A 138 -15.33 1.45 12.83
CA ARG A 138 -16.68 1.23 13.34
C ARG A 138 -17.74 1.93 12.48
N ALA A 139 -17.52 3.18 12.12
CA ALA A 139 -18.39 3.95 11.25
C ALA A 139 -18.52 3.32 9.85
N SER A 140 -17.41 2.84 9.29
CA SER A 140 -17.36 2.12 8.00
C SER A 140 -18.23 0.86 8.03
N LYS A 141 -18.14 0.03 9.08
CA LYS A 141 -18.98 -1.16 9.26
C LYS A 141 -20.45 -0.81 9.34
N LEU A 142 -20.83 0.24 10.09
CA LEU A 142 -22.21 0.69 10.20
C LEU A 142 -22.75 1.21 8.86
N SER A 143 -21.92 1.96 8.13
CA SER A 143 -22.27 2.42 6.78
C SER A 143 -22.52 1.26 5.83
N LEU A 144 -21.64 0.24 5.85
CA LEU A 144 -21.80 -0.96 5.04
C LEU A 144 -23.12 -1.70 5.37
N VAL A 145 -23.44 -1.88 6.65
CA VAL A 145 -24.71 -2.50 7.08
C VAL A 145 -25.91 -1.72 6.53
N ASN A 146 -25.88 -0.38 6.58
CA ASN A 146 -26.95 0.45 6.04
C ASN A 146 -27.05 0.33 4.51
N GLN A 147 -25.92 0.28 3.80
CA GLN A 147 -25.91 0.07 2.36
C GLN A 147 -26.53 -1.28 1.97
N VAL A 148 -26.16 -2.36 2.68
CA VAL A 148 -26.74 -3.69 2.45
C VAL A 148 -28.25 -3.71 2.72
N LYS A 149 -28.71 -3.09 3.82
CA LYS A 149 -30.15 -2.97 4.12
C LYS A 149 -30.89 -2.24 3.02
N ASN A 150 -30.38 -1.09 2.59
CA ASN A 150 -31.01 -0.30 1.54
C ASN A 150 -31.08 -1.07 0.22
N ALA A 151 -30.00 -1.76 -0.17
CA ALA A 151 -29.98 -2.58 -1.38
C ALA A 151 -30.96 -3.76 -1.30
N TYR A 152 -31.04 -4.43 -0.15
CA TYR A 152 -31.95 -5.56 0.07
C TYR A 152 -33.41 -5.13 -0.07
N TYR A 153 -33.82 -4.03 0.59
CA TYR A 153 -35.19 -3.52 0.50
C TYR A 153 -35.51 -2.95 -0.88
N ALA A 154 -34.54 -2.35 -1.57
CA ALA A 154 -34.73 -1.92 -2.96
C ALA A 154 -34.98 -3.11 -3.90
N LEU A 155 -34.29 -4.23 -3.68
CA LEU A 155 -34.52 -5.46 -4.43
C LEU A 155 -35.94 -6.02 -4.18
N LEU A 156 -36.37 -6.10 -2.92
CA LEU A 156 -37.70 -6.56 -2.57
C LEU A 156 -38.80 -5.68 -3.19
N LEU A 157 -38.61 -4.36 -3.16
CA LEU A 157 -39.55 -3.42 -3.79
C LEU A 157 -39.63 -3.65 -5.30
N ALA A 158 -38.49 -3.88 -5.96
CA ALA A 158 -38.44 -4.18 -7.39
C ALA A 158 -39.18 -5.51 -7.73
N GLU A 159 -38.99 -6.54 -6.90
CA GLU A 159 -39.70 -7.82 -7.06
C GLU A 159 -41.21 -7.69 -6.89
N ASP A 160 -41.63 -6.96 -5.89
CA ASP A 160 -43.07 -6.73 -5.66
C ASP A 160 -43.69 -5.84 -6.74
N SER A 161 -42.97 -4.82 -7.21
CA SER A 161 -43.42 -4.00 -8.36
C SER A 161 -43.59 -4.85 -9.62
N ARG A 162 -42.68 -5.81 -9.87
CA ARG A 162 -42.81 -6.75 -10.98
C ARG A 162 -44.06 -7.64 -10.87
N LYS A 163 -44.38 -8.11 -9.65
CA LYS A 163 -45.59 -8.95 -9.42
C LYS A 163 -46.91 -8.18 -9.67
N VAL A 164 -46.90 -6.86 -9.42
CA VAL A 164 -48.09 -6.02 -9.64
C VAL A 164 -48.30 -5.69 -11.13
N LEU A 165 -47.22 -5.69 -11.93
CA LEU A 165 -47.26 -5.37 -13.37
C LEU A 165 -47.51 -6.60 -14.27
N LEU A 166 -47.48 -7.81 -13.72
CA LEU A 166 -47.76 -9.08 -14.41
C LEU A 166 -49.16 -9.59 -14.05
#